data_b0a3b7fd3b7979a6866ba998de9dc79f
#
_entry.id   b0a3b7fd3b7979a6866ba998de9dc79f
#
_cell.length_a   1.000
_cell.length_b   1.000
_cell.length_c   1.000
_cell.angle_alpha   90.00
_cell.angle_beta   90.00
_cell.angle_gamma   90.00
#
_symmetry.space_group_name_H-M   'P 1'
#
loop_
_entity.id
_entity.type
_entity.pdbx_description
1 polymer ?
#
loop_
_entity_poly.entity_id
_entity_poly.type
_entity_poly.pdbx_seq_one_letter_code
_entity_poly.pdbx_strand_id
1 'polypeptide(L)'
;MNAIQDLTTKKSLDKITVDDLCNAAGYSRQTFYRHYTDKYDLVFSIYQQTLENRMEELDDYWDFDAHCKTMLACFSENRAFYKKAFTDSSFPSSFHDRFIEYSVRYTIEAIGKHKVNKDIQILIRCWVSNTISLVEQWTVKGMEKDEQWLVDMFRRLMPEEVKALYLN
;
A
#
# COMPACT_ATOMS: atom_id res chain seq x y z
N MET A 1 17.51 -4.48 -7.38
CA MET A 1 17.19 -3.58 -6.25
C MET A 1 16.98 -2.18 -6.81
N ASN A 2 15.96 -1.45 -6.37
CA ASN A 2 15.65 -0.14 -6.93
C ASN A 2 16.52 0.96 -6.32
N ALA A 3 16.94 1.96 -7.10
CA ALA A 3 17.79 3.08 -6.64
C ALA A 3 17.27 3.74 -5.34
N ILE A 4 15.96 3.89 -5.16
CA ILE A 4 15.39 4.48 -3.94
C ILE A 4 15.58 3.56 -2.72
N GLN A 5 15.46 2.24 -2.87
CA GLN A 5 15.70 1.30 -1.77
C GLN A 5 17.16 1.36 -1.32
N ASP A 6 18.11 1.39 -2.25
CA ASP A 6 19.54 1.53 -1.94
C ASP A 6 19.86 2.86 -1.25
N LEU A 7 19.27 3.96 -1.71
CA LEU A 7 19.47 5.28 -1.09
C LEU A 7 18.86 5.31 0.32
N THR A 8 17.72 4.65 0.57
CA THR A 8 17.13 4.60 1.91
C THR A 8 17.94 3.79 2.91
N THR A 9 18.87 2.93 2.49
CA THR A 9 19.81 2.31 3.44
C THR A 9 20.79 3.32 4.04
N LYS A 10 21.10 4.39 3.30
CA LYS A 10 22.13 5.39 3.64
C LYS A 10 21.58 6.65 4.29
N LYS A 11 20.36 7.06 3.94
CA LYS A 11 19.70 8.26 4.47
C LYS A 11 18.19 8.08 4.59
N SER A 12 17.53 8.92 5.38
CA SER A 12 16.07 8.93 5.50
C SER A 12 15.40 9.37 4.20
N LEU A 13 14.19 8.92 3.95
CA LEU A 13 13.46 9.17 2.70
C LEU A 13 13.19 10.69 2.48
N ASP A 14 12.92 11.45 3.56
CA ASP A 14 12.74 12.91 3.51
C ASP A 14 13.96 13.63 2.89
N LYS A 15 15.17 13.15 3.19
CA LYS A 15 16.44 13.71 2.68
C LYS A 15 16.82 13.24 1.29
N ILE A 16 16.13 12.26 0.72
CA ILE A 16 16.33 11.83 -0.65
C ILE A 16 15.64 12.80 -1.60
N THR A 17 16.40 13.37 -2.53
CA THR A 17 15.88 14.26 -3.57
C THR A 17 15.63 13.50 -4.88
N VAL A 18 14.85 14.09 -5.79
CA VAL A 18 14.68 13.56 -7.15
C VAL A 18 16.03 13.52 -7.89
N ASP A 19 16.92 14.47 -7.61
CA ASP A 19 18.28 14.48 -8.21
C ASP A 19 19.11 13.30 -7.73
N ASP A 20 19.04 12.95 -6.44
CA ASP A 20 19.70 11.76 -5.92
C ASP A 20 19.21 10.48 -6.64
N LEU A 21 17.89 10.37 -6.83
CA LEU A 21 17.28 9.24 -7.53
C LEU A 21 17.70 9.17 -9.00
N CYS A 22 17.66 10.31 -9.69
CA CYS A 22 18.08 10.41 -11.09
C CYS A 22 19.56 10.05 -11.26
N ASN A 23 20.43 10.56 -10.40
CA ASN A 23 21.86 10.26 -10.44
C ASN A 23 22.14 8.78 -10.14
N ALA A 24 21.45 8.20 -9.14
CA ALA A 24 21.62 6.80 -8.77
C ALA A 24 21.10 5.83 -9.85
N ALA A 25 20.05 6.22 -10.57
CA ALA A 25 19.43 5.40 -11.60
C ALA A 25 19.95 5.68 -13.04
N GLY A 26 20.75 6.73 -13.22
CA GLY A 26 21.26 7.11 -14.55
C GLY A 26 20.22 7.76 -15.47
N TYR A 27 19.18 8.38 -14.91
CA TYR A 27 18.12 9.05 -15.66
C TYR A 27 18.08 10.56 -15.46
N SER A 28 17.47 11.28 -16.40
CA SER A 28 17.23 12.72 -16.27
C SER A 28 16.01 13.02 -15.41
N ARG A 29 15.93 14.23 -14.81
CA ARG A 29 14.71 14.73 -14.12
C ARG A 29 13.50 14.72 -15.04
N GLN A 30 13.67 15.07 -16.32
CA GLN A 30 12.60 15.04 -17.29
C GLN A 30 12.03 13.64 -17.45
N THR A 31 12.90 12.62 -17.50
CA THR A 31 12.49 11.21 -17.53
C THR A 31 11.74 10.82 -16.26
N PHE A 32 12.23 11.25 -15.08
CA PHE A 32 11.55 11.00 -13.81
C PHE A 32 10.13 11.56 -13.82
N TYR A 33 9.97 12.86 -14.08
CA TYR A 33 8.65 13.53 -14.03
C TYR A 33 7.69 13.14 -15.15
N ARG A 34 8.15 12.42 -16.17
CA ARG A 34 7.26 11.79 -17.15
C ARG A 34 6.52 10.57 -16.56
N HIS A 35 7.08 9.91 -15.55
CA HIS A 35 6.55 8.69 -14.96
C HIS A 35 5.99 8.87 -13.56
N TYR A 36 6.57 9.78 -12.78
CA TYR A 36 6.24 9.98 -11.36
C TYR A 36 6.06 11.45 -11.04
N THR A 37 5.07 11.77 -10.22
CA THR A 37 4.81 13.14 -9.76
C THR A 37 5.81 13.59 -8.70
N ASP A 38 6.25 12.66 -7.87
CA ASP A 38 7.21 12.86 -6.78
C ASP A 38 7.87 11.52 -6.36
N LYS A 39 8.77 11.57 -5.38
CA LYS A 39 9.46 10.38 -4.87
C LYS A 39 8.53 9.39 -4.15
N TYR A 40 7.42 9.85 -3.60
CA TYR A 40 6.43 9.00 -2.92
C TYR A 40 5.56 8.26 -3.92
N ASP A 41 5.31 8.89 -5.07
CA ASP A 41 4.69 8.24 -6.22
C ASP A 41 5.54 7.07 -6.72
N LEU A 42 6.85 7.26 -6.79
CA LEU A 42 7.78 6.17 -7.09
C LEU A 42 7.72 5.05 -6.04
N VAL A 43 7.74 5.40 -4.73
CA VAL A 43 7.63 4.41 -3.63
C VAL A 43 6.34 3.61 -3.75
N PHE A 44 5.23 4.31 -3.99
CA PHE A 44 3.93 3.67 -4.15
C PHE A 44 3.86 2.79 -5.40
N SER A 45 4.43 3.24 -6.53
CA SER A 45 4.50 2.45 -7.77
C SER A 45 5.30 1.14 -7.60
N ILE A 46 6.36 1.16 -6.79
CA ILE A 46 7.11 -0.07 -6.45
C ILE A 46 6.24 -1.05 -5.67
N TYR A 47 5.51 -0.54 -4.66
CA TYR A 47 4.56 -1.35 -3.91
C TYR A 47 3.48 -1.94 -4.81
N GLN A 48 2.82 -1.10 -5.61
CA GLN A 48 1.73 -1.49 -6.51
C GLN A 48 2.19 -2.57 -7.50
N GLN A 49 3.30 -2.36 -8.18
CA GLN A 49 3.85 -3.33 -9.13
C GLN A 49 4.21 -4.66 -8.46
N THR A 50 4.80 -4.60 -7.25
CA THR A 50 5.14 -5.82 -6.50
C THR A 50 3.89 -6.59 -6.12
N LEU A 51 2.85 -5.89 -5.65
CA LEU A 51 1.58 -6.51 -5.30
C LEU A 51 0.88 -7.10 -6.54
N GLU A 52 0.74 -6.33 -7.61
CA GLU A 52 0.07 -6.76 -8.85
C GLU A 52 0.73 -8.01 -9.43
N ASN A 53 2.07 -8.04 -9.54
CA ASN A 53 2.79 -9.21 -10.04
C ASN A 53 2.51 -10.49 -9.21
N ARG A 54 2.35 -10.36 -7.90
CA ARG A 54 2.05 -11.50 -7.01
C ARG A 54 0.59 -11.90 -7.07
N MET A 55 -0.30 -10.93 -7.24
CA MET A 55 -1.73 -11.20 -7.38
C MET A 55 -2.06 -11.98 -8.67
N GLU A 56 -1.28 -11.76 -9.74
CA GLU A 56 -1.42 -12.51 -10.99
C GLU A 56 -1.09 -14.02 -10.84
N GLU A 57 -0.35 -14.39 -9.77
CA GLU A 57 -0.01 -15.78 -9.46
C GLU A 57 -1.10 -16.50 -8.63
N LEU A 58 -2.13 -15.78 -8.17
CA LEU A 58 -3.22 -16.35 -7.38
C LEU A 58 -4.27 -17.02 -8.26
N ASP A 59 -4.80 -18.16 -7.80
CA ASP A 59 -5.89 -18.87 -8.47
C ASP A 59 -7.19 -18.04 -8.52
N ASP A 60 -7.46 -17.26 -7.46
CA ASP A 60 -8.54 -16.29 -7.39
C ASP A 60 -7.99 -14.91 -7.00
N TYR A 61 -7.94 -14.03 -7.98
CA TYR A 61 -7.48 -12.65 -7.82
C TYR A 61 -8.29 -11.87 -6.78
N TRP A 62 -9.56 -12.21 -6.58
CA TRP A 62 -10.48 -11.49 -5.70
C TRP A 62 -10.66 -12.14 -4.32
N ASP A 63 -9.95 -13.26 -4.06
CA ASP A 63 -9.97 -13.87 -2.72
C ASP A 63 -9.41 -12.91 -1.68
N PHE A 64 -10.26 -12.59 -0.69
CA PHE A 64 -9.94 -11.60 0.34
C PHE A 64 -8.70 -11.96 1.16
N ASP A 65 -8.60 -13.22 1.61
CA ASP A 65 -7.49 -13.65 2.48
C ASP A 65 -6.18 -13.72 1.71
N ALA A 66 -6.21 -14.26 0.50
CA ALA A 66 -5.06 -14.33 -0.37
C ALA A 66 -4.55 -12.92 -0.71
N HIS A 67 -5.45 -11.99 -1.07
CA HIS A 67 -5.09 -10.59 -1.31
C HIS A 67 -4.46 -9.94 -0.09
N CYS A 68 -5.10 -10.04 1.08
CA CYS A 68 -4.57 -9.44 2.31
C CYS A 68 -3.20 -10.01 2.69
N LYS A 69 -3.00 -11.32 2.62
CA LYS A 69 -1.71 -11.96 2.89
C LYS A 69 -0.64 -11.52 1.91
N THR A 70 -0.96 -11.48 0.61
CA THR A 70 -0.03 -11.02 -0.44
C THR A 70 0.38 -9.57 -0.22
N MET A 71 -0.59 -8.71 0.11
CA MET A 71 -0.34 -7.32 0.49
C MET A 71 0.60 -7.21 1.71
N LEU A 72 0.33 -7.96 2.78
CA LEU A 72 1.13 -7.93 4.01
C LEU A 72 2.54 -8.46 3.78
N ALA A 73 2.71 -9.51 2.95
CA ALA A 73 4.01 -10.04 2.57
C ALA A 73 4.90 -9.00 1.87
N CYS A 74 4.33 -8.10 1.05
CA CYS A 74 5.09 -6.99 0.46
C CYS A 74 5.75 -6.12 1.53
N PHE A 75 5.06 -5.87 2.65
CA PHE A 75 5.58 -5.07 3.75
C PHE A 75 6.57 -5.84 4.62
N SER A 76 6.29 -7.10 4.95
CA SER A 76 7.16 -7.91 5.82
C SER A 76 8.52 -8.19 5.18
N GLU A 77 8.56 -8.48 3.91
CA GLU A 77 9.81 -8.74 3.17
C GLU A 77 10.71 -7.49 3.03
N ASN A 78 10.11 -6.30 2.97
CA ASN A 78 10.83 -5.04 2.80
C ASN A 78 10.56 -4.07 3.96
N ARG A 79 10.40 -4.59 5.17
CA ARG A 79 10.00 -3.84 6.36
C ARG A 79 10.82 -2.56 6.58
N ALA A 80 12.15 -2.65 6.49
CA ALA A 80 13.01 -1.49 6.75
C ALA A 80 12.74 -0.32 5.79
N PHE A 81 12.42 -0.62 4.54
CA PHE A 81 12.05 0.36 3.52
C PHE A 81 10.67 0.97 3.79
N TYR A 82 9.64 0.13 3.96
CA TYR A 82 8.28 0.62 4.19
C TYR A 82 8.10 1.29 5.55
N LYS A 83 8.83 0.87 6.59
CA LYS A 83 8.88 1.61 7.84
C LYS A 83 9.31 3.06 7.61
N LYS A 84 10.33 3.31 6.79
CA LYS A 84 10.76 4.67 6.44
C LYS A 84 9.71 5.41 5.63
N ALA A 85 9.03 4.74 4.70
CA ALA A 85 7.97 5.34 3.90
C ALA A 85 6.78 5.81 4.76
N PHE A 86 6.40 5.03 5.78
CA PHE A 86 5.33 5.39 6.72
C PHE A 86 5.75 6.46 7.75
N THR A 87 7.01 6.50 8.16
CA THR A 87 7.49 7.42 9.22
C THR A 87 8.07 8.72 8.68
N ASP A 88 8.11 8.91 7.37
CA ASP A 88 8.57 10.15 6.75
C ASP A 88 7.58 11.29 7.00
N SER A 89 8.00 12.25 7.85
CA SER A 89 7.19 13.38 8.29
C SER A 89 7.13 14.55 7.31
N SER A 90 7.93 14.53 6.24
CA SER A 90 8.01 15.66 5.30
C SER A 90 6.77 15.80 4.42
N PHE A 91 5.99 14.72 4.31
CA PHE A 91 4.69 14.72 3.62
C PHE A 91 3.75 13.72 4.30
N PRO A 92 2.94 14.16 5.28
CA PRO A 92 2.06 13.26 6.05
C PRO A 92 1.05 12.49 5.19
N SER A 93 0.82 12.90 3.94
CA SER A 93 -0.29 12.39 3.14
C SER A 93 0.10 11.47 1.98
N SER A 94 1.37 11.39 1.54
CA SER A 94 1.61 10.90 0.18
C SER A 94 1.59 9.37 0.02
N PHE A 95 2.33 8.59 0.81
CA PHE A 95 2.31 7.13 0.68
C PHE A 95 1.05 6.53 1.32
N HIS A 96 0.71 6.98 2.52
CA HIS A 96 -0.47 6.55 3.26
C HIS A 96 -1.78 6.82 2.48
N ASP A 97 -1.97 8.04 1.97
CA ASP A 97 -3.18 8.40 1.22
C ASP A 97 -3.28 7.63 -0.11
N ARG A 98 -2.18 7.47 -0.83
CA ARG A 98 -2.16 6.67 -2.07
C ARG A 98 -2.52 5.21 -1.79
N PHE A 99 -2.05 4.68 -0.67
CA PHE A 99 -2.36 3.32 -0.25
C PHE A 99 -3.86 3.17 0.08
N ILE A 100 -4.46 4.13 0.78
CA ILE A 100 -5.92 4.17 1.03
C ILE A 100 -6.69 4.22 -0.29
N GLU A 101 -6.37 5.17 -1.18
CA GLU A 101 -7.08 5.32 -2.46
C GLU A 101 -7.00 4.06 -3.32
N TYR A 102 -5.83 3.44 -3.40
CA TYR A 102 -5.66 2.18 -4.12
C TYR A 102 -6.53 1.07 -3.53
N SER A 103 -6.48 0.88 -2.21
CA SER A 103 -7.23 -0.19 -1.53
C SER A 103 -8.75 0.03 -1.57
N VAL A 104 -9.21 1.29 -1.50
CA VAL A 104 -10.63 1.62 -1.69
C VAL A 104 -11.08 1.25 -3.11
N ARG A 105 -10.29 1.64 -4.13
CA ARG A 105 -10.60 1.31 -5.52
C ARG A 105 -10.62 -0.20 -5.75
N TYR A 106 -9.60 -0.91 -5.25
CA TYR A 106 -9.54 -2.37 -5.32
C TYR A 106 -10.79 -3.02 -4.70
N THR A 107 -11.17 -2.61 -3.48
CA THR A 107 -12.35 -3.14 -2.79
C THR A 107 -13.65 -2.90 -3.58
N ILE A 108 -13.82 -1.70 -4.15
CA ILE A 108 -14.99 -1.38 -4.98
C ILE A 108 -15.03 -2.23 -6.25
N GLU A 109 -13.89 -2.51 -6.85
CA GLU A 109 -13.79 -3.36 -8.04
C GLU A 109 -14.08 -4.83 -7.71
N ALA A 110 -13.56 -5.33 -6.59
CA ALA A 110 -13.80 -6.68 -6.10
C ALA A 110 -15.30 -6.92 -5.78
N ILE A 111 -15.96 -5.97 -5.15
CA ILE A 111 -17.40 -6.02 -4.87
C ILE A 111 -18.23 -5.90 -6.18
N GLY A 112 -17.73 -5.15 -7.14
CA GLY A 112 -18.43 -4.74 -8.35
C GLY A 112 -19.07 -3.36 -8.21
N LYS A 113 -18.63 -2.42 -9.03
CA LYS A 113 -19.00 -0.99 -8.96
C LYS A 113 -20.51 -0.74 -8.93
N HIS A 114 -21.30 -1.59 -9.62
CA HIS A 114 -22.76 -1.45 -9.69
C HIS A 114 -23.50 -1.79 -8.37
N LYS A 115 -22.83 -2.50 -7.45
CA LYS A 115 -23.37 -2.83 -6.12
C LYS A 115 -23.06 -1.78 -5.06
N VAL A 116 -22.18 -0.82 -5.37
CA VAL A 116 -21.60 0.13 -4.40
C VAL A 116 -22.26 1.50 -4.58
N ASN A 117 -23.17 1.86 -3.67
CA ASN A 117 -23.75 3.20 -3.57
C ASN A 117 -22.85 4.14 -2.75
N LYS A 118 -23.26 5.40 -2.57
CA LYS A 118 -22.46 6.41 -1.85
C LYS A 118 -22.22 6.06 -0.38
N ASP A 119 -23.21 5.48 0.30
CA ASP A 119 -23.06 5.12 1.72
C ASP A 119 -22.10 3.94 1.88
N ILE A 120 -22.17 2.94 1.02
CA ILE A 120 -21.22 1.83 0.96
C ILE A 120 -19.81 2.33 0.65
N GLN A 121 -19.65 3.32 -0.24
CA GLN A 121 -18.33 3.93 -0.50
C GLN A 121 -17.73 4.57 0.75
N ILE A 122 -18.53 5.26 1.55
CA ILE A 122 -18.09 5.85 2.83
C ILE A 122 -17.66 4.76 3.80
N LEU A 123 -18.47 3.69 3.95
CA LEU A 123 -18.13 2.57 4.83
C LEU A 123 -16.84 1.87 4.40
N ILE A 124 -16.66 1.62 3.11
CA ILE A 124 -15.42 1.05 2.55
C ILE A 124 -14.24 1.95 2.89
N ARG A 125 -14.33 3.26 2.65
CA ARG A 125 -13.25 4.20 2.94
C ARG A 125 -12.88 4.23 4.42
N CYS A 126 -13.85 4.31 5.32
CA CYS A 126 -13.62 4.29 6.76
C CYS A 126 -12.93 2.99 7.20
N TRP A 127 -13.43 1.85 6.73
CA TRP A 127 -12.86 0.55 7.03
C TRP A 127 -11.43 0.42 6.49
N VAL A 128 -11.19 0.74 5.23
CA VAL A 128 -9.87 0.71 4.59
C VAL A 128 -8.89 1.64 5.33
N SER A 129 -9.30 2.85 5.68
CA SER A 129 -8.43 3.79 6.42
C SER A 129 -7.99 3.22 7.77
N ASN A 130 -8.90 2.57 8.50
CA ASN A 130 -8.57 1.92 9.76
C ASN A 130 -7.63 0.72 9.57
N THR A 131 -7.87 -0.13 8.56
CA THR A 131 -7.01 -1.29 8.29
C THR A 131 -5.61 -0.87 7.86
N ILE A 132 -5.48 0.17 7.02
CA ILE A 132 -4.18 0.73 6.61
C ILE A 132 -3.42 1.33 7.79
N SER A 133 -4.11 2.03 8.71
CA SER A 133 -3.49 2.51 9.94
C SER A 133 -2.96 1.36 10.82
N LEU A 134 -3.63 0.20 10.84
CA LEU A 134 -3.11 -1.00 11.50
C LEU A 134 -1.87 -1.56 10.81
N VAL A 135 -1.85 -1.62 9.47
CA VAL A 135 -0.67 -2.06 8.70
C VAL A 135 0.52 -1.15 8.97
N GLU A 136 0.29 0.16 8.96
CA GLU A 136 1.33 1.14 9.30
C GLU A 136 1.90 0.89 10.69
N GLN A 137 1.03 0.83 11.72
CA GLN A 137 1.47 0.59 13.09
C GLN A 137 2.21 -0.74 13.23
N TRP A 138 1.72 -1.81 12.61
CA TRP A 138 2.36 -3.12 12.61
C TRP A 138 3.75 -3.05 11.98
N THR A 139 3.88 -2.41 10.81
CA THR A 139 5.16 -2.25 10.10
C THR A 139 6.16 -1.45 10.93
N VAL A 140 5.71 -0.35 11.55
CA VAL A 140 6.57 0.55 12.33
C VAL A 140 6.99 -0.09 13.66
N LYS A 141 6.07 -0.76 14.37
CA LYS A 141 6.30 -1.32 15.71
C LYS A 141 7.00 -2.67 15.76
N GLY A 142 7.32 -3.29 14.64
CA GLY A 142 8.16 -4.48 14.63
C GLY A 142 7.53 -5.76 14.15
N MET A 143 6.26 -5.71 13.68
CA MET A 143 5.57 -6.89 13.16
C MET A 143 5.47 -8.03 14.21
N GLU A 144 5.16 -7.67 15.46
CA GLU A 144 5.08 -8.62 16.60
C GLU A 144 3.95 -9.66 16.43
N LYS A 145 2.90 -9.29 15.71
CA LYS A 145 1.79 -10.19 15.35
C LYS A 145 2.04 -10.74 13.95
N ASP A 146 1.57 -11.96 13.69
CA ASP A 146 1.62 -12.55 12.37
C ASP A 146 0.61 -11.91 11.40
N GLU A 147 0.76 -12.20 10.13
CA GLU A 147 -0.10 -11.67 9.07
C GLU A 147 -1.54 -12.17 9.21
N GLN A 148 -1.75 -13.40 9.67
CA GLN A 148 -3.09 -13.97 9.88
C GLN A 148 -3.88 -13.18 10.92
N TRP A 149 -3.23 -12.77 12.02
CA TRP A 149 -3.87 -11.92 13.02
C TRP A 149 -4.37 -10.60 12.42
N LEU A 150 -3.61 -9.99 11.51
CA LEU A 150 -4.04 -8.77 10.82
C LEU A 150 -5.24 -9.02 9.89
N VAL A 151 -5.20 -10.12 9.13
CA VAL A 151 -6.33 -10.50 8.26
C VAL A 151 -7.61 -10.70 9.08
N ASP A 152 -7.51 -11.39 10.22
CA ASP A 152 -8.63 -11.58 11.14
C ASP A 152 -9.15 -10.23 11.69
N MET A 153 -8.25 -9.29 12.02
CA MET A 153 -8.63 -7.93 12.44
C MET A 153 -9.31 -7.16 11.32
N PHE A 154 -8.86 -7.27 10.08
CA PHE A 154 -9.52 -6.63 8.93
C PHE A 154 -10.95 -7.13 8.76
N ARG A 155 -11.18 -8.44 8.88
CA ARG A 155 -12.53 -9.03 8.86
C ARG A 155 -13.41 -8.55 10.00
N ARG A 156 -12.86 -8.44 11.21
CA ARG A 156 -13.60 -7.98 12.41
C ARG A 156 -13.99 -6.51 12.34
N LEU A 157 -13.17 -5.68 11.70
CA LEU A 157 -13.41 -4.25 11.52
C LEU A 157 -14.30 -3.94 10.31
N MET A 158 -14.55 -4.93 9.43
CA MET A 158 -15.35 -4.73 8.22
C MET A 158 -16.82 -4.50 8.59
N PRO A 159 -17.44 -3.40 8.13
CA PRO A 159 -18.89 -3.17 8.31
C PRO A 159 -19.69 -4.32 7.71
N GLU A 160 -20.79 -4.70 8.37
CA GLU A 160 -21.61 -5.85 7.93
C GLU A 160 -22.16 -5.67 6.51
N GLU A 161 -22.51 -4.45 6.12
CA GLU A 161 -22.98 -4.13 4.75
C GLU A 161 -21.87 -4.36 3.71
N VAL A 162 -20.62 -4.01 4.03
CA VAL A 162 -19.47 -4.25 3.15
C VAL A 162 -19.16 -5.75 3.10
N LYS A 163 -19.21 -6.41 4.25
CA LYS A 163 -18.96 -7.85 4.40
C LYS A 163 -19.95 -8.69 3.58
N ALA A 164 -21.23 -8.33 3.61
CA ALA A 164 -22.27 -8.99 2.84
C ALA A 164 -22.08 -8.88 1.31
N LEU A 165 -21.37 -7.85 0.86
CA LEU A 165 -21.08 -7.63 -0.57
C LEU A 165 -19.73 -8.20 -1.01
N TYR A 166 -18.75 -8.27 -0.11
CA TYR A 166 -17.36 -8.60 -0.46
C TYR A 166 -17.02 -10.08 -0.21
N LEU A 167 -17.62 -10.71 0.82
CA LEU A 167 -17.30 -12.07 1.22
C LEU A 167 -18.36 -13.12 0.82
N ASN A 168 -19.40 -12.72 0.10
CA ASN A 168 -20.43 -13.57 -0.47
C ASN A 168 -20.46 -13.43 -1.98
#